data_915df2eb750afbd919190df149f9031b
#
_entry.id   915df2eb750afbd919190df149f9031b
#
_cell.length_a   1.000
_cell.length_b   1.000
_cell.length_c   1.000
_cell.angle_alpha   90.00
_cell.angle_beta   90.00
_cell.angle_gamma   90.00
#
_symmetry.space_group_name_H-M   'P 1'
#
loop_
_entity.id
_entity.type
_entity.pdbx_description
1 polymer ?
#
loop_
_entity_poly.entity_id
_entity_poly.type
_entity_poly.pdbx_seq_one_letter_code
_entity_poly.pdbx_strand_id
1 'polypeptide(L)'
;MLCPRCNSPRIQRDYDDASILARLAGLHKILCNNCGLVFSGFDPLGKLRRAPTEDVGPVLNRRRGPRYYAHLPSTISLIEGSIRAGKVSYSQPSRGHCDMISKFGMGLSLVGARFAEGELSRVGRLLFVRVDLPAGPIEAVVTIVTHHRSEGEGKGKWFLGVNIYQTSEADTARLAAYLEKRAQGEPLVFSE
;
A
#
# COMPACT_ATOMS: atom_id res chain seq x y z
N MET A 1 15.86 16.20 6.44
CA MET A 1 14.41 16.28 6.18
C MET A 1 13.74 15.02 6.73
N LEU A 2 12.55 15.15 7.32
CA LEU A 2 11.78 14.04 7.87
C LEU A 2 10.42 13.98 7.15
N CYS A 3 9.81 12.79 7.11
CA CYS A 3 8.46 12.64 6.59
C CYS A 3 7.45 13.41 7.45
N PRO A 4 6.62 14.30 6.89
CA PRO A 4 5.69 15.10 7.68
C PRO A 4 4.57 14.29 8.34
N ARG A 5 4.40 13.03 7.94
CA ARG A 5 3.35 12.16 8.44
C ARG A 5 3.81 11.21 9.54
N CYS A 6 4.96 10.55 9.35
CA CYS A 6 5.43 9.51 10.27
C CYS A 6 6.78 9.82 10.90
N ASN A 7 7.30 11.02 10.66
CA ASN A 7 8.57 11.55 11.16
C ASN A 7 9.79 10.66 10.85
N SER A 8 9.66 9.81 9.83
CA SER A 8 10.74 8.90 9.40
C SER A 8 11.79 9.64 8.59
N PRO A 9 13.09 9.40 8.83
CA PRO A 9 14.16 9.88 7.98
C PRO A 9 14.32 9.08 6.68
N ARG A 10 13.56 7.99 6.51
CA ARG A 10 13.63 7.10 5.35
C ARG A 10 12.84 7.68 4.19
N ILE A 11 13.38 8.72 3.59
CA ILE A 11 12.81 9.41 2.44
C ILE A 11 13.76 9.30 1.25
N GLN A 12 13.20 9.25 0.05
CA GLN A 12 13.91 9.22 -1.22
C GLN A 12 13.21 10.09 -2.24
N ARG A 13 13.91 10.52 -3.28
CA ARG A 13 13.27 11.19 -4.41
C ARG A 13 12.37 10.21 -5.15
N ASP A 14 11.16 10.67 -5.46
CA ASP A 14 10.25 9.93 -6.32
C ASP A 14 10.66 10.09 -7.79
N TYR A 15 10.35 9.08 -8.61
CA TYR A 15 10.64 9.12 -10.05
C TYR A 15 9.63 9.95 -10.86
N ASP A 16 8.40 10.08 -10.38
CA ASP A 16 7.35 10.84 -11.06
C ASP A 16 7.53 12.34 -10.86
N ASP A 17 7.94 12.95 -11.93
CA ASP A 17 8.52 14.28 -12.05
C ASP A 17 7.65 15.44 -11.61
N ALA A 18 8.20 16.21 -10.68
CA ALA A 18 7.94 17.64 -10.65
C ALA A 18 8.34 18.27 -12.01
N SER A 19 7.63 19.30 -12.44
CA SER A 19 7.97 20.05 -13.67
C SER A 19 9.44 20.45 -13.67
N ILE A 20 10.04 20.58 -14.84
CA ILE A 20 11.46 20.99 -15.01
C ILE A 20 11.78 22.23 -14.20
N LEU A 21 10.88 23.22 -14.19
CA LEU A 21 11.03 24.47 -13.42
C LEU A 21 11.07 24.23 -11.90
N ALA A 22 10.23 23.33 -11.37
CA ALA A 22 10.24 22.99 -9.96
C ALA A 22 11.54 22.27 -9.56
N ARG A 23 12.09 21.43 -10.45
CA ARG A 23 13.40 20.77 -10.23
C ARG A 23 14.55 21.76 -10.21
N LEU A 24 14.56 22.75 -11.10
CA LEU A 24 15.55 23.83 -11.10
C LEU A 24 15.47 24.67 -9.82
N ALA A 25 14.27 24.84 -9.26
CA ALA A 25 14.07 25.48 -7.96
C ALA A 25 14.38 24.60 -6.75
N GLY A 26 14.88 23.36 -6.96
CA GLY A 26 15.20 22.42 -5.88
C GLY A 26 14.00 21.75 -5.23
N LEU A 27 12.80 21.88 -5.82
CA LEU A 27 11.59 21.21 -5.38
C LEU A 27 11.49 19.83 -6.03
N HIS A 28 11.35 18.81 -5.21
CA HIS A 28 11.24 17.43 -5.67
C HIS A 28 10.04 16.73 -5.02
N LYS A 29 9.45 15.78 -5.73
CA LYS A 29 8.58 14.82 -5.10
C LYS A 29 9.42 13.83 -4.30
N ILE A 30 9.03 13.60 -3.07
CA ILE A 30 9.74 12.77 -2.11
C ILE A 30 8.80 11.68 -1.64
N LEU A 31 9.25 10.44 -1.77
CA LEU A 31 8.54 9.26 -1.27
C LEU A 31 9.10 8.88 0.11
N CYS A 32 8.23 8.72 1.08
CA CYS A 32 8.60 8.12 2.34
C CYS A 32 8.56 6.59 2.25
N ASN A 33 9.70 5.94 2.33
CA ASN A 33 9.81 4.47 2.31
C ASN A 33 9.20 3.80 3.55
N ASN A 34 8.76 4.59 4.50
CA ASN A 34 8.20 4.10 5.75
C ASN A 34 6.67 4.03 5.74
N CYS A 35 5.99 5.05 5.22
CA CYS A 35 4.53 5.15 5.21
C CYS A 35 3.92 5.32 3.82
N GLY A 36 4.73 5.32 2.76
CA GLY A 36 4.28 5.49 1.38
C GLY A 36 3.80 6.90 1.02
N LEU A 37 3.90 7.88 1.93
CA LEU A 37 3.49 9.25 1.63
C LEU A 37 4.39 9.86 0.57
N VAL A 38 3.80 10.37 -0.50
CA VAL A 38 4.47 11.25 -1.47
C VAL A 38 4.16 12.70 -1.10
N PHE A 39 5.19 13.52 -0.96
CA PHE A 39 5.06 14.94 -0.60
C PHE A 39 6.10 15.76 -1.34
N SER A 40 5.86 17.07 -1.47
CA SER A 40 6.83 17.99 -2.05
C SER A 40 7.84 18.42 -0.99
N GLY A 41 9.12 18.37 -1.33
CA GLY A 41 10.18 18.77 -0.42
C GLY A 41 11.31 19.48 -1.16
N PHE A 42 12.07 20.28 -0.41
CA PHE A 42 13.18 21.07 -0.93
C PHE A 42 14.51 20.34 -0.72
N ASP A 43 15.16 19.97 -1.82
CA ASP A 43 16.48 19.30 -1.82
C ASP A 43 17.39 19.90 -2.90
N PRO A 44 17.84 21.16 -2.71
CA PRO A 44 18.61 21.88 -3.71
C PRO A 44 19.98 21.29 -3.99
N LEU A 45 20.55 20.56 -3.02
CA LEU A 45 21.88 19.97 -3.13
C LEU A 45 21.88 18.52 -3.60
N GLY A 46 20.71 17.95 -3.88
CA GLY A 46 20.60 16.57 -4.35
C GLY A 46 21.08 15.51 -3.36
N LYS A 47 21.03 15.81 -2.06
CA LYS A 47 21.51 14.91 -0.99
C LYS A 47 20.62 13.69 -0.78
N LEU A 48 19.34 13.79 -1.16
CA LEU A 48 18.46 12.64 -1.12
C LEU A 48 18.85 11.67 -2.23
N ARG A 49 19.14 10.44 -1.85
CA ARG A 49 19.44 9.39 -2.83
C ARG A 49 18.24 9.20 -3.75
N ARG A 50 18.50 9.08 -5.05
CA ARG A 50 17.51 8.54 -5.98
C ARG A 50 17.23 7.10 -5.59
N ALA A 51 15.98 6.65 -5.74
CA ALA A 51 15.67 5.24 -5.65
C ALA A 51 16.59 4.49 -6.61
N PRO A 52 17.31 3.45 -6.16
CA PRO A 52 18.18 2.69 -7.06
C PRO A 52 17.31 2.05 -8.12
N THR A 53 17.65 2.26 -9.37
CA THR A 53 16.97 1.66 -10.52
C THR A 53 17.29 0.18 -10.67
N GLU A 54 18.37 -0.30 -10.10
CA GLU A 54 18.81 -1.71 -10.03
C GLU A 54 20.14 -1.72 -9.28
N ASP A 55 20.14 -2.27 -8.11
CA ASP A 55 21.15 -3.13 -7.50
C ASP A 55 20.80 -3.32 -6.03
N VAL A 56 20.18 -4.46 -5.79
CA VAL A 56 19.79 -4.83 -4.44
C VAL A 56 21.02 -5.43 -3.75
N GLY A 57 21.83 -4.56 -3.18
CA GLY A 57 22.74 -4.99 -2.12
C GLY A 57 21.96 -5.61 -0.95
N PRO A 58 22.59 -6.29 0.01
CA PRO A 58 21.90 -7.06 1.04
C PRO A 58 20.80 -6.21 1.69
N VAL A 59 19.56 -6.56 1.41
CA VAL A 59 18.38 -5.87 1.91
C VAL A 59 18.34 -6.05 3.41
N LEU A 60 18.89 -5.09 4.14
CA LEU A 60 18.62 -4.97 5.57
C LEU A 60 17.09 -5.10 5.74
N ASN A 61 16.68 -6.05 6.55
CA ASN A 61 15.26 -6.37 6.75
C ASN A 61 14.49 -5.11 7.24
N ARG A 62 13.99 -4.31 6.29
CA ARG A 62 13.29 -3.03 6.53
C ARG A 62 11.87 -3.24 7.05
N ARG A 63 11.50 -4.49 7.28
CA ARG A 63 10.16 -4.88 7.70
C ARG A 63 9.94 -4.51 9.16
N ARG A 64 8.86 -3.83 9.44
CA ARG A 64 8.46 -3.40 10.80
C ARG A 64 7.87 -4.52 11.65
N GLY A 65 7.60 -5.68 11.05
CA GLY A 65 6.97 -6.80 11.74
C GLY A 65 6.77 -8.01 10.82
N PRO A 66 6.34 -9.12 11.41
CA PRO A 66 6.09 -10.35 10.68
C PRO A 66 4.96 -10.17 9.67
N ARG A 67 5.03 -10.94 8.60
CA ARG A 67 3.98 -11.09 7.58
C ARG A 67 3.56 -12.54 7.53
N TYR A 68 2.27 -12.76 7.44
CA TYR A 68 1.69 -14.08 7.39
C TYR A 68 1.03 -14.31 6.04
N TYR A 69 1.25 -15.46 5.44
CA TYR A 69 0.47 -15.92 4.30
C TYR A 69 -0.97 -16.15 4.75
N ALA A 70 -1.92 -15.64 3.99
CA ALA A 70 -3.31 -15.60 4.42
C ALA A 70 -4.26 -16.16 3.36
N HIS A 71 -4.14 -15.75 2.11
CA HIS A 71 -5.03 -16.11 0.99
C HIS A 71 -6.51 -15.91 1.31
N LEU A 72 -6.84 -14.74 1.87
CA LEU A 72 -8.19 -14.40 2.32
C LEU A 72 -8.96 -13.69 1.21
N PRO A 73 -10.26 -13.96 1.03
CA PRO A 73 -11.11 -13.21 0.13
C PRO A 73 -11.05 -11.72 0.46
N SER A 74 -11.02 -10.90 -0.57
CA SER A 74 -11.01 -9.45 -0.39
C SER A 74 -11.75 -8.73 -1.50
N THR A 75 -12.26 -7.55 -1.19
CA THR A 75 -12.78 -6.60 -2.17
C THR A 75 -12.00 -5.30 -2.10
N ILE A 76 -11.74 -4.73 -3.26
CA ILE A 76 -10.91 -3.54 -3.40
C ILE A 76 -11.67 -2.52 -4.26
N SER A 77 -11.76 -1.27 -3.78
CA SER A 77 -12.34 -0.14 -4.50
C SER A 77 -11.34 1.01 -4.57
N LEU A 78 -11.33 1.73 -5.67
CA LEU A 78 -10.61 3.00 -5.74
C LEU A 78 -11.36 4.03 -4.89
N ILE A 79 -10.59 4.86 -4.19
CA ILE A 79 -11.13 6.04 -3.52
C ILE A 79 -11.06 7.20 -4.51
N GLU A 80 -12.21 7.74 -4.86
CA GLU A 80 -12.37 8.88 -5.75
C GLU A 80 -12.74 10.13 -4.92
N GLY A 81 -12.26 11.29 -5.36
CA GLY A 81 -12.49 12.54 -4.66
C GLY A 81 -11.44 12.84 -3.57
N SER A 82 -11.78 13.73 -2.65
CA SER A 82 -10.87 14.21 -1.62
C SER A 82 -11.38 13.86 -0.23
N ILE A 83 -10.61 13.03 0.48
CA ILE A 83 -10.89 12.70 1.88
C ILE A 83 -10.89 13.98 2.75
N ARG A 84 -10.02 14.95 2.43
CA ARG A 84 -9.94 16.23 3.16
C ARG A 84 -11.17 17.10 2.97
N ALA A 85 -11.82 17.02 1.80
CA ALA A 85 -13.04 17.79 1.51
C ALA A 85 -14.31 17.08 1.96
N GLY A 86 -14.23 15.91 2.57
CA GLY A 86 -15.40 15.12 2.98
C GLY A 86 -16.23 14.55 1.83
N LYS A 87 -15.76 14.73 0.59
CA LYS A 87 -16.42 14.21 -0.62
C LYS A 87 -15.65 12.98 -1.11
N VAL A 88 -16.03 11.82 -0.59
CA VAL A 88 -15.41 10.54 -0.96
C VAL A 88 -16.45 9.70 -1.66
N SER A 89 -16.13 9.21 -2.85
CA SER A 89 -16.85 8.16 -3.55
C SER A 89 -15.95 6.95 -3.74
N TYR A 90 -16.55 5.81 -3.97
CA TYR A 90 -15.85 4.57 -4.19
C TYR A 90 -16.20 4.02 -5.56
N SER A 91 -15.20 3.54 -6.29
CA SER A 91 -15.46 2.79 -7.52
C SER A 91 -16.22 1.49 -7.21
N GLN A 92 -16.77 0.88 -8.25
CA GLN A 92 -17.27 -0.50 -8.09
C GLN A 92 -16.17 -1.41 -7.56
N PRO A 93 -16.46 -2.27 -6.55
CA PRO A 93 -15.48 -3.14 -5.96
C PRO A 93 -15.02 -4.22 -6.95
N SER A 94 -13.73 -4.47 -6.98
CA SER A 94 -13.11 -5.61 -7.65
C SER A 94 -12.82 -6.69 -6.62
N ARG A 95 -13.11 -7.95 -6.97
CA ARG A 95 -12.77 -9.10 -6.14
C ARG A 95 -11.29 -9.44 -6.26
N GLY A 96 -10.69 -9.86 -5.16
CA GLY A 96 -9.31 -10.27 -5.09
C GLY A 96 -9.05 -11.12 -3.85
N HIS A 97 -7.77 -11.31 -3.55
CA HIS A 97 -7.32 -12.02 -2.35
C HIS A 97 -6.27 -11.19 -1.63
N CYS A 98 -6.30 -11.25 -0.30
CA CYS A 98 -5.21 -10.82 0.54
C CYS A 98 -4.29 -12.02 0.74
N ASP A 99 -3.19 -12.08 -0.03
CA ASP A 99 -2.26 -13.22 -0.01
C ASP A 99 -1.28 -13.13 1.16
N MET A 100 -1.00 -11.93 1.63
CA MET A 100 -0.15 -11.66 2.79
C MET A 100 -0.74 -10.56 3.64
N ILE A 101 -0.62 -10.70 4.97
CA ILE A 101 -1.13 -9.73 5.91
C ILE A 101 -0.15 -9.48 7.05
N SER A 102 -0.10 -8.25 7.53
CA SER A 102 0.68 -7.82 8.69
C SER A 102 -0.02 -6.69 9.41
N LYS A 103 0.46 -6.31 10.59
CA LYS A 103 -0.05 -5.16 11.35
C LYS A 103 -0.06 -3.84 10.55
N PHE A 104 0.83 -3.70 9.55
CA PHE A 104 1.07 -2.42 8.88
C PHE A 104 0.68 -2.39 7.41
N GLY A 105 0.35 -3.55 6.83
CA GLY A 105 0.04 -3.62 5.41
C GLY A 105 -0.31 -5.01 4.92
N MET A 106 -0.65 -5.08 3.65
CA MET A 106 -1.15 -6.28 3.00
C MET A 106 -0.49 -6.47 1.64
N GLY A 107 -0.43 -7.73 1.19
CA GLY A 107 -0.18 -8.09 -0.20
C GLY A 107 -1.48 -8.55 -0.83
N LEU A 108 -1.95 -7.84 -1.84
CA LEU A 108 -3.24 -8.09 -2.49
C LEU A 108 -3.02 -8.63 -3.90
N SER A 109 -3.84 -9.57 -4.32
CA SER A 109 -3.89 -10.01 -5.71
C SER A 109 -5.29 -9.84 -6.29
N LEU A 110 -5.36 -9.34 -7.54
CA LEU A 110 -6.60 -9.14 -8.26
C LEU A 110 -6.50 -9.77 -9.65
N VAL A 111 -7.57 -10.45 -10.07
CA VAL A 111 -7.70 -10.99 -11.41
C VAL A 111 -8.84 -10.28 -12.12
N GLY A 112 -8.58 -9.77 -13.33
CA GLY A 112 -9.61 -9.07 -14.09
C GLY A 112 -10.15 -7.82 -13.42
N ALA A 113 -9.27 -7.06 -12.77
CA ALA A 113 -9.63 -5.78 -12.14
C ALA A 113 -10.36 -4.86 -13.12
N ARG A 114 -11.47 -4.28 -12.66
CA ARG A 114 -12.32 -3.37 -13.46
C ARG A 114 -11.87 -1.91 -13.37
N PHE A 115 -10.60 -1.69 -13.06
CA PHE A 115 -10.04 -0.35 -12.94
C PHE A 115 -9.42 0.08 -14.27
N ALA A 116 -9.42 1.38 -14.54
CA ALA A 116 -8.75 1.92 -15.69
C ALA A 116 -7.25 1.59 -15.65
N GLU A 117 -6.67 1.42 -16.82
CA GLU A 117 -5.23 1.17 -16.94
C GLU A 117 -4.46 2.33 -16.30
N GLY A 118 -3.48 2.00 -15.46
CA GLY A 118 -2.69 3.00 -14.74
C GLY A 118 -3.21 3.38 -13.35
N GLU A 119 -4.46 3.10 -12.98
CA GLU A 119 -4.97 3.42 -11.65
C GLU A 119 -4.27 2.60 -10.54
N LEU A 120 -4.02 1.32 -10.79
CA LEU A 120 -3.33 0.44 -9.84
C LEU A 120 -1.80 0.56 -9.88
N SER A 121 -1.23 1.22 -10.88
CA SER A 121 0.20 1.44 -11.00
C SER A 121 0.70 2.72 -10.31
N ARG A 122 -0.20 3.50 -9.72
CA ARG A 122 0.15 4.73 -9.02
C ARG A 122 0.51 4.46 -7.56
N VAL A 123 1.80 4.48 -7.25
CA VAL A 123 2.27 4.49 -5.85
C VAL A 123 1.70 5.71 -5.12
N GLY A 124 1.23 5.49 -3.90
CA GLY A 124 0.54 6.54 -3.12
C GLY A 124 -0.97 6.62 -3.36
N ARG A 125 -1.51 5.90 -4.34
CA ARG A 125 -2.96 5.82 -4.57
C ARG A 125 -3.65 5.21 -3.36
N LEU A 126 -4.75 5.82 -2.93
CA LEU A 126 -5.58 5.30 -1.86
C LEU A 126 -6.62 4.33 -2.42
N LEU A 127 -6.76 3.21 -1.73
CA LEU A 127 -7.75 2.19 -1.97
C LEU A 127 -8.57 1.97 -0.70
N PHE A 128 -9.82 1.61 -0.86
CA PHE A 128 -10.63 1.01 0.19
C PHE A 128 -10.57 -0.51 0.01
N VAL A 129 -10.20 -1.21 1.07
CA VAL A 129 -10.05 -2.67 1.06
C VAL A 129 -10.86 -3.25 2.19
N ARG A 130 -11.66 -4.27 1.85
CA ARG A 130 -12.30 -5.16 2.81
C ARG A 130 -11.68 -6.53 2.67
N VAL A 131 -11.26 -7.11 3.79
CA VAL A 131 -10.70 -8.46 3.86
C VAL A 131 -11.55 -9.29 4.81
N ASP A 132 -11.98 -10.45 4.35
CA ASP A 132 -12.83 -11.36 5.11
C ASP A 132 -11.92 -12.25 6.00
N LEU A 133 -11.73 -11.86 7.27
CA LEU A 133 -11.08 -12.69 8.27
C LEU A 133 -12.06 -13.74 8.83
N PRO A 134 -11.58 -14.85 9.40
CA PRO A 134 -12.45 -15.87 10.03
C PRO A 134 -13.34 -15.32 11.14
N ALA A 135 -12.89 -14.30 11.87
CA ALA A 135 -13.65 -13.65 12.95
C ALA A 135 -14.52 -12.47 12.47
N GLY A 136 -14.73 -12.35 11.17
CA GLY A 136 -15.48 -11.28 10.53
C GLY A 136 -14.60 -10.32 9.74
N PRO A 137 -15.18 -9.57 8.81
CA PRO A 137 -14.42 -8.71 7.91
C PRO A 137 -13.74 -7.55 8.64
N ILE A 138 -12.64 -7.09 8.05
CA ILE A 138 -11.99 -5.83 8.40
C ILE A 138 -12.04 -4.89 7.19
N GLU A 139 -12.16 -3.60 7.46
CA GLU A 139 -12.16 -2.56 6.45
C GLU A 139 -11.01 -1.57 6.72
N ALA A 140 -10.32 -1.22 5.65
CA ALA A 140 -9.19 -0.31 5.76
C ALA A 140 -9.06 0.58 4.52
N VAL A 141 -8.69 1.82 4.73
CA VAL A 141 -8.09 2.65 3.70
C VAL A 141 -6.60 2.30 3.65
N VAL A 142 -6.11 1.96 2.48
CA VAL A 142 -4.72 1.57 2.27
C VAL A 142 -4.06 2.41 1.19
N THR A 143 -2.75 2.47 1.19
CA THR A 143 -1.95 3.17 0.18
C THR A 143 -1.11 2.19 -0.59
N ILE A 144 -1.14 2.23 -1.92
CA ILE A 144 -0.25 1.42 -2.77
C ILE A 144 1.19 1.85 -2.55
N VAL A 145 2.06 0.89 -2.25
CA VAL A 145 3.52 1.12 -2.10
C VAL A 145 4.34 0.37 -3.13
N THR A 146 3.83 -0.74 -3.64
CA THR A 146 4.41 -1.48 -4.76
C THR A 146 3.31 -2.10 -5.59
N HIS A 147 3.56 -2.27 -6.86
CA HIS A 147 2.65 -2.98 -7.77
C HIS A 147 3.45 -3.82 -8.74
N HIS A 148 2.83 -4.90 -9.19
CA HIS A 148 3.33 -5.74 -10.27
C HIS A 148 2.14 -6.28 -11.05
N ARG A 149 2.24 -6.26 -12.38
CA ARG A 149 1.24 -6.87 -13.26
C ARG A 149 1.90 -8.06 -13.95
N SER A 150 1.34 -9.23 -13.80
CA SER A 150 1.77 -10.37 -14.60
C SER A 150 0.98 -10.39 -15.91
N GLU A 151 1.72 -10.43 -17.00
CA GLU A 151 1.18 -10.63 -18.35
C GLU A 151 1.08 -12.15 -18.57
N GLY A 152 -0.12 -12.69 -18.43
CA GLY A 152 -0.43 -14.10 -18.74
C GLY A 152 -1.56 -14.17 -19.73
N GLU A 153 -1.76 -15.33 -20.37
CA GLU A 153 -2.91 -15.57 -21.24
C GLU A 153 -4.22 -15.29 -20.49
N GLY A 154 -4.92 -14.22 -20.87
CA GLY A 154 -6.17 -13.78 -20.26
C GLY A 154 -6.08 -12.41 -19.56
N LYS A 155 -7.00 -12.17 -18.63
CA LYS A 155 -7.05 -10.91 -17.86
C LYS A 155 -5.86 -10.84 -16.91
N GLY A 156 -4.94 -9.90 -17.14
CA GLY A 156 -3.74 -9.73 -16.35
C GLY A 156 -4.00 -9.75 -14.83
N LYS A 157 -3.11 -10.38 -14.09
CA LYS A 157 -3.18 -10.45 -12.62
C LYS A 157 -2.35 -9.31 -12.03
N TRP A 158 -2.96 -8.53 -11.15
CA TRP A 158 -2.28 -7.51 -10.38
C TRP A 158 -1.86 -8.03 -9.02
N PHE A 159 -0.66 -7.65 -8.60
CA PHE A 159 -0.15 -7.84 -7.25
C PHE A 159 0.16 -6.47 -6.68
N LEU A 160 -0.43 -6.13 -5.55
CA LEU A 160 -0.27 -4.85 -4.89
C LEU A 160 0.30 -5.07 -3.50
N GLY A 161 1.40 -4.40 -3.18
CA GLY A 161 1.83 -4.21 -1.80
C GLY A 161 1.24 -2.90 -1.29
N VAL A 162 0.52 -2.97 -0.20
CA VAL A 162 -0.16 -1.80 0.37
C VAL A 162 0.17 -1.60 1.84
N ASN A 163 0.22 -0.34 2.28
CA ASN A 163 0.28 0.03 3.68
C ASN A 163 -1.11 0.45 4.17
N ILE A 164 -1.48 0.02 5.38
CA ILE A 164 -2.69 0.49 6.06
C ILE A 164 -2.51 1.97 6.39
N TYR A 165 -3.41 2.78 5.86
CA TYR A 165 -3.47 4.22 6.07
C TYR A 165 -4.38 4.57 7.23
N GLN A 166 -5.58 3.99 7.23
CA GLN A 166 -6.61 4.21 8.23
C GLN A 166 -7.48 2.96 8.34
N THR A 167 -7.86 2.63 9.56
CA THR A 167 -8.81 1.57 9.90
C THR A 167 -9.50 1.95 11.19
N SER A 168 -10.65 1.36 11.50
CA SER A 168 -11.34 1.56 12.77
C SER A 168 -10.58 0.89 13.93
N GLU A 169 -10.85 1.31 15.16
CA GLU A 169 -10.30 0.65 16.34
C GLU A 169 -10.75 -0.81 16.43
N ALA A 170 -12.02 -1.07 16.11
CA ALA A 170 -12.60 -2.42 16.12
C ALA A 170 -11.89 -3.33 15.09
N ASP A 171 -11.63 -2.83 13.88
CA ASP A 171 -10.92 -3.58 12.85
C ASP A 171 -9.44 -3.76 13.18
N THR A 172 -8.82 -2.76 13.80
CA THR A 172 -7.46 -2.87 14.33
C THR A 172 -7.35 -3.98 15.36
N ALA A 173 -8.29 -4.04 16.31
CA ALA A 173 -8.33 -5.08 17.34
C ALA A 173 -8.56 -6.47 16.71
N ARG A 174 -9.49 -6.57 15.73
CA ARG A 174 -9.77 -7.82 15.00
C ARG A 174 -8.57 -8.30 14.20
N LEU A 175 -7.87 -7.39 13.53
CA LEU A 175 -6.62 -7.69 12.82
C LEU A 175 -5.53 -8.16 13.79
N ALA A 176 -5.37 -7.49 14.94
CA ALA A 176 -4.37 -7.87 15.93
C ALA A 176 -4.62 -9.28 16.48
N ALA A 177 -5.86 -9.59 16.85
CA ALA A 177 -6.25 -10.92 17.33
C ALA A 177 -6.01 -12.01 16.27
N TYR A 178 -6.31 -11.72 14.98
CA TYR A 178 -6.01 -12.63 13.89
C TYR A 178 -4.51 -12.89 13.76
N LEU A 179 -3.68 -11.85 13.78
CA LEU A 179 -2.23 -11.97 13.63
C LEU A 179 -1.59 -12.72 14.82
N GLU A 180 -2.13 -12.54 16.02
CA GLU A 180 -1.69 -13.26 17.22
C GLU A 180 -1.93 -14.77 17.09
N LYS A 181 -3.12 -15.19 16.68
CA LYS A 181 -3.43 -16.60 16.38
C LYS A 181 -2.51 -17.18 15.30
N ARG A 182 -2.24 -16.39 14.24
CA ARG A 182 -1.30 -16.81 13.19
C ARG A 182 0.13 -16.97 13.71
N ALA A 183 0.56 -16.13 14.66
CA ALA A 183 1.86 -16.23 15.30
C ALA A 183 2.00 -17.52 16.15
N GLN A 184 0.89 -17.98 16.72
CA GLN A 184 0.81 -19.22 17.52
C GLN A 184 0.68 -20.48 16.65
N GLY A 185 0.59 -20.34 15.31
CA GLY A 185 0.50 -21.46 14.37
C GLY A 185 -0.89 -22.09 14.25
N GLU A 186 -1.93 -21.43 14.76
CA GLU A 186 -3.30 -21.93 14.64
C GLU A 186 -3.74 -22.04 13.17
N PRO A 187 -4.35 -23.16 12.76
CA PRO A 187 -4.89 -23.32 11.41
C PRO A 187 -6.04 -22.34 11.16
N LEU A 188 -6.19 -21.92 9.89
CA LEU A 188 -7.33 -21.12 9.47
C LEU A 188 -8.59 -21.98 9.48
N VAL A 189 -9.47 -21.76 10.43
CA VAL A 189 -10.82 -22.32 10.43
C VAL A 189 -11.78 -21.24 9.98
N PHE A 190 -12.35 -21.40 8.79
CA PHE A 190 -13.46 -20.56 8.34
C PHE A 190 -14.74 -21.18 8.88
N SER A 191 -15.55 -20.43 9.62
CA SER A 191 -16.92 -20.83 9.91
C SER A 191 -17.72 -20.74 8.61
N GLU A 192 -18.29 -21.88 8.20
CA GLU A 192 -19.25 -21.97 7.09
C GLU A 192 -20.52 -21.12 7.34
#